data_a476079b996674e8b1725e87ed66e5db
#
_entry.id   a476079b996674e8b1725e87ed66e5db
#
_cell.length_a   1.000
_cell.length_b   1.000
_cell.length_c   1.000
_cell.angle_alpha   90.00
_cell.angle_beta   90.00
_cell.angle_gamma   90.00
#
_symmetry.space_group_name_H-M   'P 1'
#
loop_
_entity.id
_entity.type
_entity.pdbx_description
1 polymer ?
#
loop_
_entity_poly.entity_id
_entity_poly.type
_entity_poly.pdbx_seq_one_letter_code
_entity_poly.pdbx_strand_id
1 'polypeptide(L)'
;MIKNPAFYFNSELCTGCKACMIACIDKHNANPGVLWRRVLEFSGGEWLPVGDAFEQNVFAYYVSLSCNHCENPVCANGCPTQAMHKDENGIVSIDESRCVGCRYCEWNCPYGAPQFDPQRKKMTKCDFCRDNLEQGKKPACVAACPCRALDYGDYGQLVERYGAQVPIAPLPAAELTRPHFICAPNRHAKPQGSTEGLRGGLISNPEEV
;
A
#
# COMPACT_ATOMS: atom_id res chain seq x y z
N MET A 1 0.31 19.60 12.36
CA MET A 1 -0.19 18.57 11.43
C MET A 1 0.95 18.18 10.49
N ILE A 2 1.12 16.92 10.14
CA ILE A 2 2.17 16.45 9.23
C ILE A 2 1.87 16.98 7.83
N LYS A 3 2.87 17.60 7.17
CA LYS A 3 2.78 17.96 5.75
C LYS A 3 3.29 16.79 4.92
N ASN A 4 2.69 16.58 3.75
CA ASN A 4 3.06 15.49 2.84
C ASN A 4 3.21 14.13 3.56
N PRO A 5 2.13 13.63 4.18
CA PRO A 5 2.18 12.42 4.98
C PRO A 5 2.57 11.21 4.13
N ALA A 6 3.46 10.41 4.68
CA ALA A 6 4.02 9.23 4.02
C ALA A 6 4.06 8.04 4.96
N PHE A 7 4.03 6.85 4.39
CA PHE A 7 4.34 5.62 5.08
C PHE A 7 5.74 5.14 4.73
N TYR A 8 6.45 4.67 5.75
CA TYR A 8 7.62 3.83 5.60
C TYR A 8 7.22 2.38 5.87
N PHE A 9 7.77 1.47 5.10
CA PHE A 9 7.58 0.04 5.25
C PHE A 9 8.90 -0.71 5.09
N ASN A 10 9.20 -1.60 6.03
CA ASN A 10 10.36 -2.48 5.97
C ASN A 10 9.90 -3.91 5.66
N SER A 11 10.16 -4.37 4.44
CA SER A 11 9.77 -5.70 3.97
C SER A 11 10.56 -6.83 4.65
N GLU A 12 11.79 -6.55 5.11
CA GLU A 12 12.62 -7.53 5.84
C GLU A 12 12.03 -7.88 7.21
N LEU A 13 11.37 -6.92 7.86
CA LEU A 13 10.75 -7.12 9.17
C LEU A 13 9.32 -7.69 9.09
N CYS A 14 8.70 -7.63 7.91
CA CYS A 14 7.29 -8.02 7.76
C CYS A 14 7.15 -9.54 7.67
N THR A 15 6.32 -10.11 8.53
CA THR A 15 6.00 -11.54 8.57
C THR A 15 4.68 -11.90 7.86
N GLY A 16 4.03 -10.94 7.19
CA GLY A 16 2.75 -11.19 6.53
C GLY A 16 1.56 -11.42 7.47
N CYS A 17 1.67 -11.10 8.76
CA CYS A 17 0.67 -11.41 9.80
C CYS A 17 -0.69 -10.71 9.63
N LYS A 18 -0.81 -9.76 8.70
CA LYS A 18 -2.05 -9.00 8.38
C LYS A 18 -2.65 -8.18 9.54
N ALA A 19 -1.99 -8.07 10.71
CA ALA A 19 -2.49 -7.29 11.84
C ALA A 19 -2.80 -5.82 11.46
N CYS A 20 -2.00 -5.22 10.59
CA CYS A 20 -2.22 -3.87 10.08
C CYS A 20 -3.48 -3.75 9.20
N MET A 21 -3.87 -4.82 8.49
CA MET A 21 -5.12 -4.89 7.72
C MET A 21 -6.31 -4.90 8.67
N ILE A 22 -6.33 -5.81 9.63
CA ILE A 22 -7.42 -5.98 10.59
C ILE A 22 -7.61 -4.69 11.39
N ALA A 23 -6.53 -4.08 11.89
CA ALA A 23 -6.62 -2.81 12.62
C ALA A 23 -7.17 -1.66 11.76
N CYS A 24 -6.93 -1.67 10.44
CA CYS A 24 -7.50 -0.69 9.52
C CYS A 24 -9.00 -0.94 9.31
N ILE A 25 -9.41 -2.18 9.12
CA ILE A 25 -10.82 -2.59 8.97
C ILE A 25 -11.62 -2.20 10.22
N ASP A 26 -11.12 -2.58 11.40
CA ASP A 26 -11.76 -2.29 12.69
C ASP A 26 -11.88 -0.80 12.95
N LYS A 27 -10.78 -0.04 12.82
CA LYS A 27 -10.74 1.41 13.03
C LYS A 27 -11.76 2.17 12.17
N HIS A 28 -11.93 1.75 10.92
CA HIS A 28 -12.77 2.46 9.94
C HIS A 28 -14.14 1.80 9.75
N ASN A 29 -14.45 0.74 10.51
CA ASN A 29 -15.66 -0.03 10.36
C ASN A 29 -15.95 -0.34 8.88
N ALA A 30 -14.92 -0.85 8.19
CA ALA A 30 -14.99 -1.08 6.76
C ALA A 30 -15.96 -2.22 6.42
N ASN A 31 -16.79 -2.02 5.43
CA ASN A 31 -17.71 -3.05 4.95
C ASN A 31 -16.96 -4.26 4.37
N PRO A 32 -17.54 -5.47 4.40
CA PRO A 32 -16.94 -6.64 3.79
C PRO A 32 -16.52 -6.39 2.34
N GLY A 33 -15.30 -6.80 1.99
CA GLY A 33 -14.70 -6.57 0.67
C GLY A 33 -13.96 -5.24 0.50
N VAL A 34 -13.99 -4.34 1.51
CA VAL A 34 -13.26 -3.06 1.48
C VAL A 34 -11.99 -3.15 2.31
N LEU A 35 -10.84 -3.14 1.65
CA LEU A 35 -9.52 -3.31 2.29
C LEU A 35 -8.61 -2.12 1.95
N TRP A 36 -8.63 -1.07 2.77
CA TRP A 36 -7.80 0.11 2.53
C TRP A 36 -6.30 -0.15 2.71
N ARG A 37 -5.93 -1.05 3.61
CA ARG A 37 -4.57 -1.56 3.74
C ARG A 37 -4.56 -3.04 3.44
N ARG A 38 -3.58 -3.48 2.64
CA ARG A 38 -3.41 -4.85 2.17
C ARG A 38 -1.98 -5.30 2.40
N VAL A 39 -1.81 -6.56 2.71
CA VAL A 39 -0.50 -7.20 2.77
C VAL A 39 -0.43 -8.20 1.62
N LEU A 40 0.37 -7.85 0.62
CA LEU A 40 0.61 -8.67 -0.55
C LEU A 40 1.78 -9.61 -0.27
N GLU A 41 1.64 -10.86 -0.62
CA GLU A 41 2.74 -11.82 -0.66
C GLU A 41 3.28 -11.91 -2.09
N PHE A 42 4.59 -11.84 -2.22
CA PHE A 42 5.27 -12.07 -3.47
C PHE A 42 6.26 -13.21 -3.28
N SER A 43 5.99 -14.35 -3.90
CA SER A 43 6.74 -15.58 -3.71
C SER A 43 7.00 -16.27 -5.04
N GLY A 44 8.00 -17.13 -5.07
CA GLY A 44 8.38 -17.87 -6.26
C GLY A 44 9.58 -18.78 -6.02
N GLY A 45 10.13 -19.28 -7.12
CA GLY A 45 11.21 -20.23 -7.11
C GLY A 45 10.75 -21.69 -7.15
N GLU A 46 11.71 -22.59 -7.23
CA GLU A 46 11.49 -24.03 -7.40
C GLU A 46 12.63 -24.86 -6.80
N TRP A 47 12.42 -26.16 -6.76
CA TRP A 47 13.47 -27.14 -6.42
C TRP A 47 14.17 -27.59 -7.70
N LEU A 48 15.47 -27.37 -7.78
CA LEU A 48 16.30 -27.70 -8.93
C LEU A 48 17.06 -28.99 -8.67
N PRO A 49 16.99 -30.01 -9.54
CA PRO A 49 17.80 -31.21 -9.40
C PRO A 49 19.27 -30.89 -9.67
N VAL A 50 20.15 -31.31 -8.76
CA VAL A 50 21.62 -31.16 -8.88
C VAL A 50 22.28 -32.50 -8.52
N GLY A 51 22.60 -33.28 -9.54
CA GLY A 51 23.07 -34.69 -9.33
C GLY A 51 21.98 -35.51 -8.66
N ASP A 52 22.35 -36.16 -7.54
CA ASP A 52 21.45 -36.98 -6.72
C ASP A 52 20.72 -36.18 -5.61
N ALA A 53 20.87 -34.86 -5.59
CA ALA A 53 20.27 -33.94 -4.62
C ALA A 53 19.41 -32.89 -5.26
N PHE A 54 18.79 -32.07 -4.41
CA PHE A 54 18.02 -30.89 -4.85
C PHE A 54 18.55 -29.63 -4.16
N GLU A 55 18.70 -28.56 -4.93
CA GLU A 55 18.89 -27.21 -4.43
C GLU A 55 17.59 -26.42 -4.59
N GLN A 56 17.36 -25.46 -3.71
CA GLN A 56 16.18 -24.61 -3.79
C GLN A 56 16.55 -23.15 -4.03
N ASN A 57 15.76 -22.45 -4.86
CA ASN A 57 15.83 -21.00 -5.06
C ASN A 57 14.53 -20.29 -4.63
N VAL A 58 13.77 -20.94 -3.76
CA VAL A 58 12.47 -20.45 -3.26
C VAL A 58 12.66 -19.14 -2.50
N PHE A 59 11.78 -18.18 -2.76
CA PHE A 59 11.73 -16.91 -2.05
C PHE A 59 10.29 -16.51 -1.73
N ALA A 60 10.11 -15.76 -0.65
CA ALA A 60 8.87 -15.11 -0.32
C ALA A 60 9.15 -13.83 0.48
N TYR A 61 8.41 -12.78 0.19
CA TYR A 61 8.39 -11.56 0.99
C TYR A 61 7.05 -10.87 0.89
N TYR A 62 6.81 -9.91 1.79
CA TYR A 62 5.54 -9.23 1.90
C TYR A 62 5.68 -7.74 1.63
N VAL A 63 4.61 -7.13 1.09
CA VAL A 63 4.50 -5.69 0.91
C VAL A 63 3.19 -5.23 1.53
N SER A 64 3.26 -4.39 2.57
CA SER A 64 2.07 -3.80 3.18
C SER A 64 1.77 -2.45 2.53
N LEU A 65 0.71 -2.39 1.76
CA LEU A 65 0.35 -1.26 0.91
C LEU A 65 -1.02 -0.69 1.28
N SER A 66 -1.15 0.64 1.17
CA SER A 66 -2.42 1.37 1.25
C SER A 66 -2.38 2.54 0.27
N CYS A 67 -3.22 3.57 0.45
CA CYS A 67 -3.05 4.80 -0.33
C CYS A 67 -1.71 5.46 0.02
N ASN A 68 -0.94 5.81 -1.01
CA ASN A 68 0.38 6.43 -0.87
C ASN A 68 0.31 7.96 -0.86
N HIS A 69 -0.87 8.57 -0.91
CA HIS A 69 -1.09 10.03 -0.93
C HIS A 69 -0.12 10.75 -1.89
N CYS A 70 -0.02 10.22 -3.11
CA CYS A 70 0.98 10.55 -4.13
C CYS A 70 1.16 12.05 -4.35
N GLU A 71 2.36 12.46 -4.76
CA GLU A 71 2.61 13.85 -5.18
C GLU A 71 1.80 14.20 -6.42
N ASN A 72 1.77 13.29 -7.40
CA ASN A 72 0.92 13.38 -8.59
C ASN A 72 -0.22 12.35 -8.50
N PRO A 73 -1.36 12.69 -7.84
CA PRO A 73 -2.44 11.75 -7.60
C PRO A 73 -3.32 11.58 -8.85
N VAL A 74 -2.95 10.69 -9.76
CA VAL A 74 -3.70 10.41 -11.01
C VAL A 74 -5.17 10.05 -10.74
N CYS A 75 -5.48 9.49 -9.58
CA CYS A 75 -6.85 9.22 -9.15
C CYS A 75 -7.67 10.51 -8.90
N ALA A 76 -7.03 11.56 -8.38
CA ALA A 76 -7.67 12.87 -8.19
C ALA A 76 -7.76 13.63 -9.49
N ASN A 77 -6.68 13.65 -10.28
CA ASN A 77 -6.64 14.35 -11.57
C ASN A 77 -7.68 13.81 -12.57
N GLY A 78 -7.98 12.50 -12.49
CA GLY A 78 -8.98 11.86 -13.34
C GLY A 78 -10.39 11.84 -12.78
N CYS A 79 -10.67 12.44 -11.62
CA CYS A 79 -12.02 12.40 -11.04
C CYS A 79 -12.98 13.39 -11.74
N PRO A 80 -14.02 12.91 -12.45
CA PRO A 80 -14.90 13.77 -13.23
C PRO A 80 -15.75 14.73 -12.38
N THR A 81 -16.03 14.34 -11.12
CA THR A 81 -16.81 15.18 -10.19
C THR A 81 -15.92 15.94 -9.21
N GLN A 82 -14.58 15.79 -9.32
CA GLN A 82 -13.62 16.34 -8.36
C GLN A 82 -13.89 15.94 -6.90
N ALA A 83 -14.61 14.84 -6.69
CA ALA A 83 -14.81 14.27 -5.36
C ALA A 83 -13.48 13.79 -4.75
N MET A 84 -12.61 13.20 -5.57
CA MET A 84 -11.25 12.86 -5.19
C MET A 84 -10.36 14.08 -5.33
N HIS A 85 -9.70 14.50 -4.27
CA HIS A 85 -8.84 15.68 -4.24
C HIS A 85 -7.67 15.52 -3.28
N LYS A 86 -6.61 16.31 -3.47
CA LYS A 86 -5.50 16.43 -2.54
C LYS A 86 -5.67 17.72 -1.74
N ASP A 87 -5.60 17.61 -0.42
CA ASP A 87 -5.74 18.78 0.46
C ASP A 87 -4.41 19.54 0.64
N GLU A 88 -4.44 20.65 1.37
CA GLU A 88 -3.30 21.52 1.67
C GLU A 88 -2.19 20.83 2.50
N ASN A 89 -2.53 19.75 3.20
CA ASN A 89 -1.59 18.95 3.98
C ASN A 89 -1.00 17.80 3.17
N GLY A 90 -1.44 17.62 1.91
CA GLY A 90 -0.95 16.56 1.03
C GLY A 90 -1.74 15.24 1.15
N ILE A 91 -2.81 15.19 1.93
CA ILE A 91 -3.67 14.00 2.01
C ILE A 91 -4.61 13.97 0.80
N VAL A 92 -4.59 12.87 0.06
CA VAL A 92 -5.59 12.63 -0.98
C VAL A 92 -6.85 12.08 -0.30
N SER A 93 -7.97 12.74 -0.48
CA SER A 93 -9.26 12.48 0.20
C SER A 93 -10.41 12.34 -0.79
N ILE A 94 -11.54 11.84 -0.32
CA ILE A 94 -12.80 11.75 -1.10
C ILE A 94 -13.86 12.57 -0.38
N ASP A 95 -14.47 13.49 -1.13
CA ASP A 95 -15.72 14.11 -0.72
C ASP A 95 -16.88 13.19 -1.16
N GLU A 96 -17.47 12.53 -0.19
CA GLU A 96 -18.54 11.56 -0.44
C GLU A 96 -19.82 12.21 -1.01
N SER A 97 -20.05 13.49 -0.71
CA SER A 97 -21.22 14.22 -1.23
C SER A 97 -21.16 14.40 -2.74
N ARG A 98 -19.95 14.55 -3.29
CA ARG A 98 -19.69 14.73 -4.72
C ARG A 98 -19.40 13.41 -5.45
N CYS A 99 -19.11 12.34 -4.72
CA CYS A 99 -18.76 11.05 -5.32
C CYS A 99 -20.02 10.39 -5.93
N VAL A 100 -19.95 9.99 -7.18
CA VAL A 100 -21.02 9.28 -7.90
C VAL A 100 -20.76 7.76 -8.03
N GLY A 101 -19.67 7.26 -7.45
CA GLY A 101 -19.33 5.84 -7.48
C GLY A 101 -18.91 5.30 -8.85
N CYS A 102 -18.44 6.14 -9.77
CA CYS A 102 -18.09 5.76 -11.14
C CYS A 102 -16.85 4.85 -11.26
N ARG A 103 -16.09 4.65 -10.19
CA ARG A 103 -14.89 3.80 -10.07
C ARG A 103 -13.68 4.23 -10.92
N TYR A 104 -13.74 5.36 -11.61
CA TYR A 104 -12.66 5.81 -12.49
C TYR A 104 -11.33 6.01 -11.73
N CYS A 105 -11.38 6.47 -10.48
CA CYS A 105 -10.21 6.61 -9.62
C CYS A 105 -9.56 5.28 -9.24
N GLU A 106 -10.35 4.19 -9.16
CA GLU A 106 -9.85 2.84 -8.94
C GLU A 106 -9.05 2.35 -10.14
N TRP A 107 -9.56 2.55 -11.35
CA TRP A 107 -8.86 2.14 -12.57
C TRP A 107 -7.59 2.96 -12.83
N ASN A 108 -7.59 4.22 -12.44
CA ASN A 108 -6.42 5.09 -12.61
C ASN A 108 -5.31 4.80 -11.60
N CYS A 109 -5.62 4.20 -10.44
CA CYS A 109 -4.63 4.01 -9.39
C CYS A 109 -3.78 2.76 -9.62
N PRO A 110 -2.47 2.87 -9.88
CA PRO A 110 -1.63 1.69 -10.12
C PRO A 110 -1.44 0.83 -8.86
N TYR A 111 -1.84 1.34 -7.70
CA TYR A 111 -1.77 0.64 -6.42
C TYR A 111 -3.12 0.04 -6.00
N GLY A 112 -4.21 0.26 -6.74
CA GLY A 112 -5.54 -0.19 -6.36
C GLY A 112 -6.04 0.37 -5.03
N ALA A 113 -5.61 1.58 -4.64
CA ALA A 113 -5.92 2.12 -3.32
C ALA A 113 -7.36 2.62 -3.15
N PRO A 114 -8.01 3.30 -4.12
CA PRO A 114 -9.44 3.57 -4.07
C PRO A 114 -10.23 2.28 -4.30
N GLN A 115 -11.23 2.04 -3.44
CA GLN A 115 -12.07 0.86 -3.51
C GLN A 115 -13.53 1.24 -3.48
N PHE A 116 -14.35 0.51 -4.22
CA PHE A 116 -15.79 0.71 -4.25
C PHE A 116 -16.44 0.00 -3.05
N ASP A 117 -17.22 0.74 -2.30
CA ASP A 117 -18.06 0.19 -1.23
C ASP A 117 -19.46 -0.08 -1.78
N PRO A 118 -19.89 -1.33 -1.95
CA PRO A 118 -21.16 -1.67 -2.55
C PRO A 118 -22.37 -1.31 -1.67
N GLN A 119 -22.19 -1.25 -0.34
CA GLN A 119 -23.25 -0.85 0.57
C GLN A 119 -23.50 0.66 0.51
N ARG A 120 -22.43 1.45 0.49
CA ARG A 120 -22.48 2.92 0.39
C ARG A 120 -22.68 3.42 -1.05
N LYS A 121 -22.43 2.56 -2.05
CA LYS A 121 -22.40 2.89 -3.50
C LYS A 121 -21.45 4.07 -3.80
N LYS A 122 -20.35 4.16 -3.07
CA LYS A 122 -19.33 5.22 -3.13
C LYS A 122 -17.94 4.63 -3.18
N MET A 123 -17.01 5.43 -3.66
CA MET A 123 -15.59 5.10 -3.54
C MET A 123 -15.10 5.44 -2.14
N THR A 124 -14.23 4.59 -1.62
CA THR A 124 -13.56 4.78 -0.32
C THR A 124 -12.07 4.53 -0.45
N LYS A 125 -11.27 5.05 0.46
CA LYS A 125 -9.83 4.79 0.54
C LYS A 125 -9.24 5.28 1.85
N CYS A 126 -8.02 4.84 2.14
CA CYS A 126 -7.25 5.32 3.28
C CYS A 126 -7.20 6.86 3.34
N ASP A 127 -7.54 7.42 4.48
CA ASP A 127 -7.52 8.85 4.83
C ASP A 127 -6.31 9.24 5.69
N PHE A 128 -5.34 8.32 5.82
CA PHE A 128 -4.18 8.42 6.71
C PHE A 128 -4.54 8.43 8.20
N CYS A 129 -5.72 7.95 8.59
CA CYS A 129 -6.28 8.05 9.95
C CYS A 129 -6.20 9.50 10.49
N ARG A 130 -6.70 10.47 9.72
CA ARG A 130 -6.61 11.91 10.02
C ARG A 130 -7.05 12.24 11.45
N ASP A 131 -8.15 11.65 11.89
CA ASP A 131 -8.69 11.82 13.24
C ASP A 131 -7.72 11.36 14.35
N ASN A 132 -6.97 10.29 14.11
CA ASN A 132 -5.92 9.85 15.02
C ASN A 132 -4.76 10.85 15.05
N LEU A 133 -4.35 11.35 13.88
CA LEU A 133 -3.26 12.34 13.81
C LEU A 133 -3.62 13.64 14.52
N GLU A 134 -4.85 14.12 14.39
CA GLU A 134 -5.36 15.30 15.11
C GLU A 134 -5.33 15.12 16.62
N GLN A 135 -5.48 13.88 17.10
CA GLN A 135 -5.36 13.52 18.51
C GLN A 135 -3.92 13.18 18.94
N GLY A 136 -2.92 13.37 18.09
CA GLY A 136 -1.53 12.99 18.36
C GLY A 136 -1.27 11.49 18.40
N LYS A 137 -2.21 10.68 17.91
CA LYS A 137 -2.12 9.22 17.86
C LYS A 137 -1.53 8.75 16.53
N LYS A 138 -0.94 7.55 16.53
CA LYS A 138 -0.44 6.90 15.31
C LYS A 138 -1.60 6.41 14.43
N PRO A 139 -1.42 6.30 13.10
CA PRO A 139 -2.32 5.54 12.27
C PRO A 139 -2.52 4.11 12.80
N ALA A 140 -3.74 3.59 12.75
CA ALA A 140 -4.10 2.31 13.35
C ALA A 140 -3.20 1.16 12.86
N CYS A 141 -2.91 1.12 11.56
CA CYS A 141 -2.04 0.11 10.95
C CYS A 141 -0.60 0.15 11.47
N VAL A 142 -0.06 1.35 11.74
CA VAL A 142 1.29 1.53 12.31
C VAL A 142 1.31 1.09 13.77
N ALA A 143 0.29 1.51 14.55
CA ALA A 143 0.16 1.16 15.96
C ALA A 143 0.05 -0.36 16.17
N ALA A 144 -0.68 -1.05 15.30
CA ALA A 144 -0.95 -2.48 15.38
C ALA A 144 0.17 -3.38 14.88
N CYS A 145 1.20 -2.84 14.19
CA CYS A 145 2.26 -3.67 13.61
C CYS A 145 3.15 -4.30 14.71
N PRO A 146 3.11 -5.62 14.96
CA PRO A 146 3.90 -6.24 16.02
C PRO A 146 5.40 -6.22 15.72
N CYS A 147 5.75 -6.35 14.43
CA CYS A 147 7.14 -6.37 13.98
C CYS A 147 7.75 -4.97 13.78
N ARG A 148 6.98 -3.89 14.03
CA ARG A 148 7.41 -2.51 13.78
C ARG A 148 7.93 -2.27 12.35
N ALA A 149 7.41 -3.02 11.40
CA ALA A 149 7.74 -2.91 9.99
C ALA A 149 7.13 -1.66 9.32
N LEU A 150 6.18 -0.98 9.99
CA LEU A 150 5.52 0.23 9.51
C LEU A 150 5.90 1.43 10.37
N ASP A 151 6.21 2.55 9.70
CA ASP A 151 6.34 3.87 10.31
C ASP A 151 5.59 4.91 9.45
N TYR A 152 5.44 6.13 9.97
CA TYR A 152 4.74 7.21 9.30
C TYR A 152 5.33 8.56 9.69
N GLY A 153 5.17 9.54 8.83
CA GLY A 153 5.67 10.88 9.10
C GLY A 153 5.55 11.80 7.89
N ASP A 154 6.26 12.93 7.96
CA ASP A 154 6.51 13.77 6.79
C ASP A 154 7.44 13.04 5.82
N TYR A 155 7.14 13.11 4.52
CA TYR A 155 7.91 12.38 3.50
C TYR A 155 9.39 12.75 3.51
N GLY A 156 9.72 14.04 3.60
CA GLY A 156 11.12 14.50 3.65
C GLY A 156 11.86 13.94 4.86
N GLN A 157 11.25 13.99 6.04
CA GLN A 157 11.84 13.46 7.27
C GLN A 157 12.03 11.94 7.22
N LEU A 158 11.09 11.22 6.59
CA LEU A 158 11.22 9.77 6.42
C LEU A 158 12.34 9.43 5.42
N VAL A 159 12.51 10.22 4.35
CA VAL A 159 13.63 10.05 3.41
C VAL A 159 14.97 10.30 4.09
N GLU A 160 15.09 11.33 4.92
CA GLU A 160 16.30 11.59 5.71
C GLU A 160 16.63 10.44 6.66
N ARG A 161 15.61 9.84 7.26
CA ARG A 161 15.77 8.78 8.27
C ARG A 161 16.03 7.39 7.68
N TYR A 162 15.36 7.05 6.60
CA TYR A 162 15.33 5.68 6.05
C TYR A 162 15.92 5.56 4.64
N GLY A 163 16.30 6.68 4.03
CA GLY A 163 16.74 6.74 2.65
C GLY A 163 15.58 6.84 1.66
N ALA A 164 15.92 6.91 0.38
CA ALA A 164 14.94 6.95 -0.69
C ALA A 164 14.29 5.58 -0.92
N GLN A 165 13.13 5.60 -1.56
CA GLN A 165 12.43 4.38 -1.97
C GLN A 165 13.32 3.48 -2.84
N VAL A 166 13.38 2.21 -2.51
CA VAL A 166 14.00 1.18 -3.37
C VAL A 166 12.87 0.52 -4.18
N PRO A 167 12.96 0.54 -5.52
CA PRO A 167 11.95 -0.08 -6.37
C PRO A 167 12.07 -1.61 -6.31
N ILE A 168 11.02 -2.25 -5.83
CA ILE A 168 10.91 -3.72 -5.75
C ILE A 168 9.62 -4.22 -6.41
N ALA A 169 9.64 -5.46 -6.90
CA ALA A 169 8.41 -6.13 -7.31
C ALA A 169 7.54 -6.43 -6.07
N PRO A 170 6.20 -6.39 -6.14
CA PRO A 170 5.37 -6.10 -7.31
C PRO A 170 4.99 -4.61 -7.44
N LEU A 171 5.71 -3.70 -6.80
CA LEU A 171 5.34 -2.29 -6.81
C LEU A 171 5.43 -1.69 -8.24
N PRO A 172 4.47 -0.87 -8.65
CA PRO A 172 4.52 -0.16 -9.92
C PRO A 172 5.58 0.94 -9.93
N ALA A 173 5.92 1.44 -11.12
CA ALA A 173 6.91 2.48 -11.31
C ALA A 173 6.53 3.77 -10.55
N ALA A 174 7.47 4.30 -9.76
CA ALA A 174 7.23 5.45 -8.91
C ALA A 174 7.03 6.76 -9.70
N GLU A 175 7.60 6.84 -10.90
CA GLU A 175 7.55 8.00 -11.80
C GLU A 175 6.11 8.34 -12.22
N LEU A 176 5.22 7.34 -12.27
CA LEU A 176 3.81 7.52 -12.66
C LEU A 176 3.07 8.47 -11.73
N THR A 177 3.28 8.33 -10.42
CA THR A 177 2.48 9.02 -9.41
C THR A 177 3.29 9.73 -8.35
N ARG A 178 4.59 9.49 -8.26
CA ARG A 178 5.48 9.96 -7.19
C ARG A 178 4.85 9.68 -5.81
N PRO A 179 4.79 8.40 -5.41
CA PRO A 179 4.12 7.99 -4.17
C PRO A 179 4.88 8.49 -2.94
N HIS A 180 4.17 8.97 -1.94
CA HIS A 180 4.73 9.23 -0.62
C HIS A 180 4.79 7.92 0.19
N PHE A 181 5.59 7.00 -0.30
CA PHE A 181 5.81 5.69 0.27
C PHE A 181 7.27 5.31 0.14
N ILE A 182 7.88 4.86 1.21
CA ILE A 182 9.27 4.40 1.24
C ILE A 182 9.25 2.93 1.62
N CYS A 183 9.81 2.08 0.77
CA CYS A 183 9.92 0.65 1.01
C CYS A 183 11.40 0.27 1.15
N ALA A 184 11.78 -0.22 2.33
CA ALA A 184 13.05 -0.91 2.50
C ALA A 184 12.88 -2.37 2.04
N PRO A 185 13.74 -2.87 1.14
CA PRO A 185 13.58 -4.18 0.53
C PRO A 185 13.84 -5.31 1.52
N ASN A 186 13.19 -6.44 1.28
CA ASN A 186 13.60 -7.73 1.84
C ASN A 186 14.90 -8.20 1.17
N ARG A 187 15.71 -9.03 1.84
CA ARG A 187 16.94 -9.63 1.26
C ARG A 187 16.68 -10.43 -0.01
N HIS A 188 15.49 -10.99 -0.14
CA HIS A 188 15.04 -11.76 -1.31
C HIS A 188 14.21 -10.93 -2.29
N ALA A 189 14.07 -9.61 -2.05
CA ALA A 189 13.26 -8.75 -2.90
C ALA A 189 13.79 -8.76 -4.33
N LYS A 190 12.87 -8.95 -5.27
CA LYS A 190 13.17 -8.89 -6.69
C LYS A 190 13.08 -7.45 -7.19
N PRO A 191 13.89 -7.07 -8.18
CA PRO A 191 13.81 -5.73 -8.76
C PRO A 191 12.44 -5.48 -9.39
N GLN A 192 12.05 -4.22 -9.42
CA GLN A 192 10.79 -3.81 -10.06
C GLN A 192 10.73 -4.30 -11.51
N GLY A 193 9.55 -4.78 -11.91
CA GLY A 193 9.34 -5.36 -13.24
C GLY A 193 9.83 -6.80 -13.39
N SER A 194 10.38 -7.41 -12.33
CA SER A 194 10.74 -8.82 -12.36
C SER A 194 9.51 -9.69 -12.63
N THR A 195 9.67 -10.63 -13.57
CA THR A 195 8.64 -11.62 -13.90
C THR A 195 8.85 -12.95 -13.17
N GLU A 196 9.90 -13.09 -12.36
CA GLU A 196 10.16 -14.31 -11.61
C GLU A 196 9.01 -14.67 -10.69
N GLY A 197 8.49 -13.69 -9.95
CA GLY A 197 7.31 -13.86 -9.11
C GLY A 197 5.99 -14.06 -9.87
N LEU A 198 5.94 -13.72 -11.16
CA LEU A 198 4.77 -13.94 -12.01
C LEU A 198 4.81 -15.28 -12.76
N ARG A 199 6.00 -15.87 -12.93
CA ARG A 199 6.17 -17.18 -13.60
C ARG A 199 6.22 -18.34 -12.62
N GLY A 200 6.79 -18.15 -11.46
CA GLY A 200 6.93 -19.14 -10.40
C GLY A 200 6.42 -18.66 -9.05
N GLY A 201 6.09 -17.37 -8.91
CA GLY A 201 5.52 -16.77 -7.71
C GLY A 201 4.14 -16.21 -7.99
N LEU A 202 3.26 -16.41 -7.06
CA LEU A 202 1.92 -15.86 -7.08
C LEU A 202 1.86 -14.64 -6.15
N ILE A 203 1.11 -13.61 -6.56
CA ILE A 203 0.55 -12.71 -5.57
C ILE A 203 -0.55 -13.52 -4.90
N SER A 204 -0.24 -14.11 -3.74
CA SER A 204 -1.25 -14.80 -2.95
C SER A 204 -2.27 -13.77 -2.50
N ASN A 205 -3.53 -14.07 -2.69
CA ASN A 205 -4.71 -13.26 -2.36
C ASN A 205 -5.06 -12.15 -3.37
N PRO A 206 -5.07 -12.41 -4.67
CA PRO A 206 -5.59 -11.43 -5.63
C PRO A 206 -7.08 -11.11 -5.38
N GLU A 207 -7.80 -12.02 -4.72
CA GLU A 207 -9.23 -11.87 -4.39
C GLU A 207 -9.47 -11.13 -3.07
N GLU A 208 -8.45 -10.93 -2.24
CA GLU A 208 -8.52 -10.06 -1.07
C GLU A 208 -8.29 -8.58 -1.44
N VAL A 209 -8.17 -8.30 -2.73
CA VAL A 209 -7.89 -6.97 -3.29
C VAL A 209 -9.16 -6.36 -3.89
#